data_ddf6f9edfcebddd7f10434a82b1f8742
#
_entry.id   ddf6f9edfcebddd7f10434a82b1f8742
#
_cell.length_a   1.000
_cell.length_b   1.000
_cell.length_c   1.000
_cell.angle_alpha   90.00
_cell.angle_beta   90.00
_cell.angle_gamma   90.00
#
_symmetry.space_group_name_H-M   'P 1'
#
loop_
_entity.id
_entity.type
_entity.pdbx_description
1 polymer ?
#
loop_
_entity_poly.entity_id
_entity_poly.type
_entity_poly.pdbx_seq_one_letter_code
_entity_poly.pdbx_strand_id
1 'polypeptide(L)'
;MLTKRHFITSTAAALFSAPLAPNLAAAATTNRSMWDAWDAQVTPAGFDPATTNPWGVAPRFLPRLVESNPGLIPGDIHVDAVARYLYHIQDNGTAMRYGVAIARGDLYEPGTYSIKRKAKWPTWTPTQNMIRRDPELYAQHADGMDAGPQNPLGSRALYLFVGNRDTYLRIHGSPNPQSIGGRASSGCVRMIM
;
A
#
# COMPACT_ATOMS: atom_id res chain seq x y z
N MET A 1 -5.11 -78.24 38.49
CA MET A 1 -6.18 -77.81 37.62
C MET A 1 -6.17 -76.27 37.55
N LEU A 2 -5.65 -75.65 36.50
CA LEU A 2 -5.56 -74.24 36.32
C LEU A 2 -6.61 -73.76 35.32
N THR A 3 -7.56 -72.95 35.79
CA THR A 3 -8.56 -72.30 34.92
C THR A 3 -8.04 -71.03 34.29
N LYS A 4 -8.06 -71.01 32.95
CA LYS A 4 -7.70 -69.84 32.14
C LYS A 4 -8.81 -68.77 32.24
N ARG A 5 -8.49 -67.56 32.71
CA ARG A 5 -9.36 -66.40 32.63
C ARG A 5 -9.03 -65.64 31.32
N HIS A 6 -10.04 -65.46 30.47
CA HIS A 6 -9.96 -64.65 29.27
C HIS A 6 -10.20 -63.20 29.66
N PHE A 7 -9.24 -62.28 29.41
CA PHE A 7 -9.44 -60.86 29.49
C PHE A 7 -9.89 -60.33 28.10
N ILE A 8 -11.08 -59.76 28.06
CA ILE A 8 -11.57 -59.00 26.90
C ILE A 8 -11.13 -57.58 27.09
N THR A 9 -10.16 -57.13 26.28
CA THR A 9 -9.76 -55.68 26.21
C THR A 9 -10.65 -55.02 25.18
N SER A 10 -11.60 -54.17 25.65
CA SER A 10 -12.37 -53.30 24.80
C SER A 10 -11.51 -52.08 24.42
N THR A 11 -11.10 -51.99 23.16
CA THR A 11 -10.42 -50.81 22.59
C THR A 11 -11.50 -49.78 22.25
N ALA A 12 -11.61 -48.72 23.05
CA ALA A 12 -12.43 -47.56 22.71
C ALA A 12 -11.66 -46.73 21.65
N ALA A 13 -12.15 -46.70 20.41
CA ALA A 13 -11.67 -45.81 19.36
C ALA A 13 -12.14 -44.39 19.67
N ALA A 14 -11.24 -43.54 20.14
CA ALA A 14 -11.49 -42.09 20.25
C ALA A 14 -11.51 -41.47 18.84
N LEU A 15 -12.69 -41.09 18.41
CA LEU A 15 -12.84 -40.25 17.19
C LEU A 15 -12.32 -38.84 17.51
N PHE A 16 -11.10 -38.57 17.12
CA PHE A 16 -10.57 -37.21 17.06
C PHE A 16 -11.25 -36.47 15.89
N SER A 17 -12.23 -35.63 16.15
CA SER A 17 -12.69 -34.62 15.20
C SER A 17 -11.63 -33.56 15.09
N ALA A 18 -10.87 -33.59 13.98
CA ALA A 18 -9.96 -32.51 13.64
C ALA A 18 -10.77 -31.20 13.47
N PRO A 19 -10.33 -30.07 14.04
CA PRO A 19 -10.99 -28.79 13.77
C PRO A 19 -10.84 -28.51 12.26
N LEU A 20 -11.97 -28.26 11.60
CA LEU A 20 -11.99 -27.79 10.22
C LEU A 20 -11.22 -26.47 10.17
N ALA A 21 -10.05 -26.47 9.53
CA ALA A 21 -9.31 -25.27 9.24
C ALA A 21 -10.21 -24.30 8.45
N PRO A 22 -10.25 -23.00 8.76
CA PRO A 22 -11.05 -22.05 8.00
C PRO A 22 -10.62 -22.11 6.54
N ASN A 23 -11.61 -22.18 5.64
CA ASN A 23 -11.38 -22.32 4.21
C ASN A 23 -10.64 -21.07 3.69
N LEU A 24 -9.34 -21.19 3.42
CA LEU A 24 -8.49 -20.11 2.90
C LEU A 24 -9.07 -19.47 1.62
N ALA A 25 -9.81 -20.22 0.83
CA ALA A 25 -10.48 -19.70 -0.36
C ALA A 25 -11.63 -18.75 0.00
N ALA A 26 -12.40 -19.03 1.05
CA ALA A 26 -13.48 -18.15 1.52
C ALA A 26 -12.91 -16.84 2.07
N ALA A 27 -11.82 -16.89 2.84
CA ALA A 27 -11.14 -15.70 3.34
C ALA A 27 -10.56 -14.83 2.21
N ALA A 28 -9.97 -15.46 1.18
CA ALA A 28 -9.43 -14.75 0.01
C ALA A 28 -10.54 -14.08 -0.83
N THR A 29 -11.70 -14.72 -0.95
CA THR A 29 -12.88 -14.17 -1.64
C THR A 29 -13.46 -12.98 -0.88
N THR A 30 -13.58 -13.08 0.45
CA THR A 30 -14.07 -11.99 1.31
C THR A 30 -13.16 -10.76 1.23
N ASN A 31 -11.85 -10.95 1.29
CA ASN A 31 -10.90 -9.85 1.14
C ASN A 31 -11.02 -9.17 -0.24
N ARG A 32 -11.20 -9.93 -1.31
CA ARG A 32 -11.33 -9.38 -2.66
C ARG A 32 -12.58 -8.53 -2.81
N SER A 33 -13.74 -9.00 -2.38
CA SER A 33 -14.99 -8.24 -2.45
C SER A 33 -14.95 -6.96 -1.60
N MET A 34 -14.33 -7.02 -0.42
CA MET A 34 -14.12 -5.87 0.44
C MET A 34 -13.19 -4.83 -0.23
N TRP A 35 -12.11 -5.28 -0.85
CA TRP A 35 -11.20 -4.39 -1.59
C TRP A 35 -11.86 -3.74 -2.79
N ASP A 36 -12.71 -4.45 -3.51
CA ASP A 36 -13.46 -3.90 -4.65
C ASP A 36 -14.47 -2.84 -4.19
N ALA A 37 -15.12 -3.04 -3.05
CA ALA A 37 -15.98 -2.04 -2.42
C ALA A 37 -15.20 -0.79 -1.99
N TRP A 38 -14.00 -0.96 -1.43
CA TRP A 38 -13.13 0.17 -1.08
C TRP A 38 -12.56 0.87 -2.32
N ASP A 39 -12.20 0.13 -3.37
CA ASP A 39 -11.75 0.73 -4.64
C ASP A 39 -12.86 1.58 -5.25
N ALA A 40 -14.11 1.12 -5.25
CA ALA A 40 -15.26 1.89 -5.72
C ALA A 40 -15.53 3.16 -4.89
N GLN A 41 -15.19 3.15 -3.61
CA GLN A 41 -15.32 4.30 -2.70
C GLN A 41 -14.32 5.41 -3.03
N VAL A 42 -13.07 5.03 -3.33
CA VAL A 42 -11.97 5.99 -3.56
C VAL A 42 -11.78 6.37 -5.02
N THR A 43 -12.26 5.55 -5.95
CA THR A 43 -12.24 5.81 -7.39
C THR A 43 -13.67 5.69 -7.93
N PRO A 44 -14.40 6.79 -8.09
CA PRO A 44 -15.78 6.76 -8.58
C PRO A 44 -15.90 6.05 -9.94
N ALA A 45 -17.01 5.37 -10.15
CA ALA A 45 -17.32 4.76 -11.44
C ALA A 45 -17.35 5.84 -12.54
N GLY A 46 -16.76 5.53 -13.70
CA GLY A 46 -16.65 6.47 -14.82
C GLY A 46 -15.61 7.57 -14.60
N PHE A 47 -14.73 7.41 -13.60
CA PHE A 47 -13.62 8.34 -13.42
C PHE A 47 -12.71 8.37 -14.65
N ASP A 48 -12.54 9.56 -15.21
CA ASP A 48 -11.57 9.86 -16.25
C ASP A 48 -10.63 10.96 -15.72
N PRO A 49 -9.34 10.66 -15.50
CA PRO A 49 -8.38 11.62 -14.96
C PRO A 49 -8.19 12.85 -15.84
N ALA A 50 -8.53 12.79 -17.13
CA ALA A 50 -8.43 13.92 -18.03
C ALA A 50 -9.57 14.94 -17.86
N THR A 51 -10.74 14.50 -17.44
CA THR A 51 -11.98 15.31 -17.44
C THR A 51 -12.63 15.46 -16.07
N THR A 52 -12.30 14.61 -15.10
CA THR A 52 -12.93 14.62 -13.78
C THR A 52 -11.92 14.90 -12.66
N ASN A 53 -12.36 15.58 -11.62
CA ASN A 53 -11.54 15.91 -10.46
C ASN A 53 -12.37 15.81 -9.16
N PRO A 54 -12.79 14.59 -8.80
CA PRO A 54 -13.66 14.39 -7.64
C PRO A 54 -12.96 14.73 -6.31
N TRP A 55 -11.63 14.83 -6.30
CA TRP A 55 -10.84 15.14 -5.11
C TRP A 55 -10.57 16.65 -4.92
N GLY A 56 -10.95 17.50 -5.87
CA GLY A 56 -10.67 18.94 -5.82
C GLY A 56 -9.17 19.29 -5.81
N VAL A 57 -8.34 18.44 -6.40
CA VAL A 57 -6.89 18.69 -6.54
C VAL A 57 -6.66 19.76 -7.60
N ALA A 58 -5.67 20.64 -7.41
CA ALA A 58 -5.36 21.67 -8.39
C ALA A 58 -5.10 21.03 -9.79
N PRO A 59 -5.72 21.55 -10.87
CA PRO A 59 -5.73 20.91 -12.19
C PRO A 59 -4.33 20.54 -12.74
N ARG A 60 -3.31 21.32 -12.38
CA ARG A 60 -1.91 21.03 -12.77
C ARG A 60 -1.38 19.71 -12.23
N PHE A 61 -1.94 19.20 -11.12
CA PHE A 61 -1.52 17.97 -10.46
C PHE A 61 -2.35 16.75 -10.85
N LEU A 62 -3.36 16.92 -11.70
CA LEU A 62 -4.10 15.79 -12.26
C LEU A 62 -3.20 14.94 -13.17
N PRO A 63 -3.45 13.64 -13.27
CA PRO A 63 -2.71 12.76 -14.18
C PRO A 63 -2.74 13.28 -15.61
N ARG A 64 -1.58 13.28 -16.28
CA ARG A 64 -1.46 13.74 -17.66
C ARG A 64 -0.35 12.99 -18.38
N LEU A 65 -0.62 12.59 -19.61
CA LEU A 65 0.41 12.09 -20.53
C LEU A 65 1.28 13.28 -21.01
N VAL A 66 2.59 13.12 -20.94
CA VAL A 66 3.58 14.10 -21.38
C VAL A 66 4.69 13.42 -22.17
N GLU A 67 5.45 14.15 -22.96
CA GLU A 67 6.68 13.65 -23.57
C GLU A 67 7.71 13.34 -22.46
N SER A 68 8.43 12.23 -22.61
CA SER A 68 9.54 11.89 -21.73
C SER A 68 10.86 12.40 -22.27
N ASN A 69 11.82 12.68 -21.39
CA ASN A 69 13.18 12.97 -21.81
C ASN A 69 13.80 11.76 -22.52
N PRO A 70 14.57 11.96 -23.59
CA PRO A 70 15.28 10.88 -24.26
C PRO A 70 16.21 10.12 -23.31
N GLY A 71 16.30 8.81 -23.50
CA GLY A 71 17.21 7.95 -22.75
C GLY A 71 16.69 7.45 -21.41
N LEU A 72 15.47 7.81 -21.01
CA LEU A 72 14.83 7.23 -19.84
C LEU A 72 14.31 5.82 -20.14
N ILE A 73 14.40 4.93 -19.16
CA ILE A 73 14.07 3.52 -19.33
C ILE A 73 12.56 3.31 -19.10
N PRO A 74 11.84 2.72 -20.06
CA PRO A 74 10.43 2.36 -19.86
C PRO A 74 10.20 1.49 -18.62
N GLY A 75 9.16 1.82 -17.88
CA GLY A 75 8.82 1.16 -16.61
C GLY A 75 9.45 1.83 -15.38
N ASP A 76 10.46 2.69 -15.56
CA ASP A 76 11.02 3.44 -14.43
C ASP A 76 10.08 4.52 -13.93
N ILE A 77 10.26 4.86 -12.66
CA ILE A 77 9.54 5.94 -11.98
C ILE A 77 10.54 7.01 -11.54
N HIS A 78 10.32 8.24 -12.00
CA HIS A 78 11.11 9.39 -11.60
C HIS A 78 10.26 10.35 -10.77
N VAL A 79 10.82 10.86 -9.66
CA VAL A 79 10.15 11.83 -8.78
C VAL A 79 10.90 13.15 -8.82
N ASP A 80 10.23 14.18 -9.31
CA ASP A 80 10.67 15.56 -9.16
C ASP A 80 10.09 16.13 -7.86
N ALA A 81 10.94 16.17 -6.83
CA ALA A 81 10.53 16.65 -5.50
C ALA A 81 10.36 18.18 -5.46
N VAL A 82 10.93 18.93 -6.39
CA VAL A 82 10.80 20.39 -6.46
C VAL A 82 9.46 20.76 -7.08
N ALA A 83 9.16 20.18 -8.25
CA ALA A 83 7.89 20.43 -8.96
C ALA A 83 6.73 19.60 -8.37
N ARG A 84 7.01 18.58 -7.57
CA ARG A 84 6.05 17.67 -6.94
C ARG A 84 5.25 16.85 -7.95
N TYR A 85 6.01 16.25 -8.89
CA TYR A 85 5.50 15.32 -9.87
C TYR A 85 6.22 13.98 -9.79
N LEU A 86 5.49 12.94 -10.14
CA LEU A 86 5.99 11.60 -10.41
C LEU A 86 5.74 11.28 -11.87
N TYR A 87 6.73 10.72 -12.54
CA TYR A 87 6.68 10.33 -13.94
C TYR A 87 6.89 8.82 -14.04
N HIS A 88 5.93 8.13 -14.61
CA HIS A 88 6.04 6.72 -14.97
C HIS A 88 6.33 6.64 -16.47
N ILE A 89 7.54 6.19 -16.81
CA ILE A 89 8.05 6.19 -18.18
C ILE A 89 7.36 5.09 -18.99
N GLN A 90 6.86 5.44 -20.17
CA GLN A 90 6.22 4.53 -21.13
C GLN A 90 7.21 4.11 -22.23
N ASP A 91 6.87 3.05 -22.96
CA ASP A 91 7.70 2.50 -24.05
C ASP A 91 7.65 3.29 -25.36
N ASN A 92 6.74 4.26 -25.47
CA ASN A 92 6.48 5.07 -26.67
C ASN A 92 7.09 6.48 -26.61
N GLY A 93 8.08 6.74 -25.76
CA GLY A 93 8.69 8.05 -25.60
C GLY A 93 7.82 9.06 -24.83
N THR A 94 6.80 8.59 -24.13
CA THR A 94 5.98 9.41 -23.24
C THR A 94 6.15 9.00 -21.77
N ALA A 95 5.60 9.79 -20.87
CA ALA A 95 5.47 9.46 -19.45
C ALA A 95 4.07 9.83 -18.94
N MET A 96 3.50 8.99 -18.11
CA MET A 96 2.34 9.38 -17.32
C MET A 96 2.82 10.19 -16.12
N ARG A 97 2.48 11.48 -16.09
CA ARG A 97 2.83 12.39 -15.01
C ARG A 97 1.69 12.46 -13.99
N TYR A 98 2.01 12.33 -12.73
CA TYR A 98 1.10 12.44 -11.61
C TYR A 98 1.55 13.55 -10.67
N GLY A 99 0.62 14.33 -10.14
CA GLY A 99 0.88 15.20 -9.00
C GLY A 99 1.09 14.35 -7.74
N VAL A 100 2.07 14.75 -6.91
CA VAL A 100 2.40 14.04 -5.67
C VAL A 100 2.56 15.00 -4.51
N ALA A 101 2.41 14.48 -3.28
CA ALA A 101 2.95 15.15 -2.11
C ALA A 101 4.25 14.43 -1.69
N ILE A 102 5.23 15.24 -1.29
CA ILE A 102 6.52 14.75 -0.82
C ILE A 102 6.70 14.97 0.68
N ALA A 103 7.83 14.55 1.20
CA ALA A 103 8.16 14.75 2.61
C ALA A 103 8.27 16.22 2.98
N ARG A 104 7.85 16.53 4.21
CA ARG A 104 7.98 17.85 4.82
C ARG A 104 9.42 18.10 5.29
N GLY A 105 9.81 19.36 5.34
CA GLY A 105 11.13 19.78 5.79
C GLY A 105 12.26 19.07 5.03
N ASP A 106 13.18 18.52 5.76
CA ASP A 106 14.38 17.77 5.34
C ASP A 106 14.18 16.25 5.29
N LEU A 107 12.95 15.76 5.47
CA LEU A 107 12.64 14.35 5.53
C LEU A 107 12.58 13.66 4.15
N TYR A 108 12.75 14.41 3.05
CA TYR A 108 12.83 13.81 1.72
C TYR A 108 14.22 13.21 1.50
N GLU A 109 14.27 11.93 1.20
CA GLU A 109 15.49 11.20 0.92
C GLU A 109 15.63 10.97 -0.60
N PRO A 110 16.45 11.77 -1.31
CA PRO A 110 16.74 11.54 -2.72
C PRO A 110 17.59 10.27 -2.90
N GLY A 111 17.42 9.57 -4.01
CA GLY A 111 18.21 8.37 -4.29
C GLY A 111 17.59 7.49 -5.36
N THR A 112 18.26 6.39 -5.66
CA THR A 112 17.79 5.32 -6.54
C THR A 112 17.36 4.13 -5.71
N TYR A 113 16.17 3.66 -5.97
CA TYR A 113 15.52 2.59 -5.21
C TYR A 113 14.97 1.52 -6.15
N SER A 114 14.91 0.29 -5.66
CA SER A 114 14.21 -0.80 -6.35
C SER A 114 12.83 -1.02 -5.73
N ILE A 115 11.79 -1.16 -6.54
CA ILE A 115 10.47 -1.56 -6.09
C ILE A 115 10.45 -3.09 -6.00
N LYS A 116 10.53 -3.65 -4.78
CA LYS A 116 10.53 -5.11 -4.59
C LYS A 116 9.22 -5.68 -4.09
N ARG A 117 8.30 -4.84 -3.64
CA ARG A 117 6.97 -5.24 -3.17
C ARG A 117 5.92 -4.24 -3.61
N LYS A 118 4.79 -4.75 -4.07
CA LYS A 118 3.56 -3.99 -4.35
C LYS A 118 2.46 -4.53 -3.44
N ALA A 119 1.65 -3.65 -2.85
CA ALA A 119 0.54 -4.07 -2.00
C ALA A 119 -0.75 -3.35 -2.39
N LYS A 120 -1.86 -4.09 -2.39
CA LYS A 120 -3.22 -3.60 -2.46
C LYS A 120 -3.76 -3.54 -1.03
N TRP A 121 -4.32 -2.40 -0.63
CA TRP A 121 -4.87 -2.15 0.70
C TRP A 121 -3.96 -2.65 1.84
N PRO A 122 -2.74 -2.06 1.96
CA PRO A 122 -1.79 -2.49 2.99
C PRO A 122 -2.24 -2.07 4.38
N THR A 123 -1.82 -2.82 5.41
CA THR A 123 -1.76 -2.32 6.78
C THR A 123 -0.63 -1.32 6.91
N TRP A 124 -0.70 -0.45 7.91
CA TRP A 124 0.33 0.53 8.19
C TRP A 124 0.71 0.54 9.66
N THR A 125 2.00 0.67 9.94
CA THR A 125 2.53 0.89 11.28
C THR A 125 3.57 2.01 11.21
N PRO A 126 3.50 3.04 12.06
CA PRO A 126 4.51 4.07 12.10
C PRO A 126 5.87 3.48 12.50
N THR A 127 6.94 4.02 11.93
CA THR A 127 8.29 3.63 12.37
C THR A 127 8.57 4.22 13.75
N GLN A 128 9.51 3.61 14.49
CA GLN A 128 9.95 4.15 15.78
C GLN A 128 10.50 5.58 15.66
N ASN A 129 11.12 5.90 14.50
CA ASN A 129 11.60 7.25 14.22
C ASN A 129 10.44 8.25 14.07
N MET A 130 9.34 7.84 13.45
CA MET A 130 8.14 8.67 13.33
C MET A 130 7.53 8.94 14.70
N ILE A 131 7.38 7.91 15.54
CA ILE A 131 6.83 8.04 16.90
C ILE A 131 7.72 8.95 17.76
N ARG A 132 9.05 8.79 17.70
CA ARG A 132 9.97 9.64 18.47
C ARG A 132 9.96 11.09 18.03
N ARG A 133 9.84 11.33 16.72
CA ARG A 133 9.85 12.68 16.15
C ARG A 133 8.54 13.43 16.39
N ASP A 134 7.42 12.74 16.23
CA ASP A 134 6.08 13.33 16.27
C ASP A 134 5.13 12.44 17.11
N PRO A 135 5.36 12.29 18.42
CA PRO A 135 4.62 11.36 19.27
C PRO A 135 3.12 11.68 19.30
N GLU A 136 2.73 12.95 19.26
CA GLU A 136 1.33 13.40 19.25
C GLU A 136 0.56 12.86 18.04
N LEU A 137 1.24 12.66 16.90
CA LEU A 137 0.62 12.17 15.68
C LEU A 137 0.63 10.63 15.60
N TYR A 138 1.68 9.99 16.13
CA TYR A 138 1.95 8.60 15.80
C TYR A 138 1.88 7.63 16.97
N ALA A 139 2.00 8.08 18.24
CA ALA A 139 2.02 7.17 19.38
C ALA A 139 0.69 6.39 19.53
N GLN A 140 -0.43 7.02 19.22
CA GLN A 140 -1.74 6.37 19.24
C GLN A 140 -1.89 5.23 18.21
N HIS A 141 -1.00 5.16 17.23
CA HIS A 141 -0.98 4.13 16.17
C HIS A 141 0.22 3.19 16.29
N ALA A 142 0.87 3.12 17.45
CA ALA A 142 2.06 2.31 17.66
C ALA A 142 1.84 0.82 17.35
N ASP A 143 0.65 0.31 17.60
CA ASP A 143 0.22 -1.05 17.30
C ASP A 143 -0.18 -1.27 15.82
N GLY A 144 -0.20 -0.20 15.03
CA GLY A 144 -0.55 -0.22 13.62
C GLY A 144 -2.01 0.15 13.34
N MET A 145 -2.31 0.24 12.05
CA MET A 145 -3.66 0.43 11.52
C MET A 145 -3.96 -0.65 10.48
N ASP A 146 -5.15 -1.20 10.55
CA ASP A 146 -5.66 -2.14 9.55
C ASP A 146 -5.80 -1.48 8.18
N ALA A 147 -5.86 -2.32 7.15
CA ALA A 147 -6.18 -1.90 5.80
C ALA A 147 -7.54 -1.19 5.74
N GLY A 148 -7.67 -0.19 4.90
CA GLY A 148 -8.94 0.50 4.70
C GLY A 148 -8.81 1.90 4.13
N PRO A 149 -9.93 2.54 3.77
CA PRO A 149 -9.95 3.88 3.15
C PRO A 149 -9.32 4.99 3.99
N GLN A 150 -9.25 4.83 5.32
CA GLN A 150 -8.64 5.79 6.24
C GLN A 150 -7.16 5.48 6.55
N ASN A 151 -6.64 4.34 6.07
CA ASN A 151 -5.25 3.98 6.29
C ASN A 151 -4.31 4.96 5.57
N PRO A 152 -3.26 5.47 6.21
CA PRO A 152 -2.34 6.45 5.61
C PRO A 152 -1.67 6.01 4.31
N LEU A 153 -1.49 4.70 4.08
CA LEU A 153 -0.93 4.16 2.84
C LEU A 153 -1.95 4.03 1.69
N GLY A 154 -3.22 4.25 1.98
CA GLY A 154 -4.28 4.22 0.99
C GLY A 154 -4.45 2.88 0.30
N SER A 155 -4.99 2.91 -0.92
CA SER A 155 -5.39 1.72 -1.67
C SER A 155 -4.23 0.92 -2.25
N ARG A 156 -3.07 1.54 -2.50
CA ARG A 156 -1.90 0.93 -3.16
C ARG A 156 -0.61 1.46 -2.56
N ALA A 157 0.39 0.59 -2.41
CA ALA A 157 1.72 0.99 -2.01
C ALA A 157 2.81 0.22 -2.77
N LEU A 158 3.84 0.96 -3.21
CA LEU A 158 5.08 0.46 -3.77
C LEU A 158 6.16 0.62 -2.71
N TYR A 159 6.83 -0.47 -2.35
CA TYR A 159 7.82 -0.53 -1.30
C TYR A 159 9.22 -0.37 -1.89
N LEU A 160 9.97 0.62 -1.41
CA LEU A 160 11.26 1.02 -1.93
C LEU A 160 12.40 0.38 -1.14
N PHE A 161 13.36 -0.20 -1.87
CA PHE A 161 14.50 -0.94 -1.30
C PHE A 161 15.83 -0.39 -1.83
N VAL A 162 16.86 -0.48 -1.00
CA VAL A 162 18.27 -0.39 -1.39
C VAL A 162 18.91 -1.76 -1.17
N GLY A 163 19.35 -2.40 -2.25
CA GLY A 163 19.72 -3.82 -2.18
C GLY A 163 18.56 -4.67 -1.66
N ASN A 164 18.77 -5.42 -0.59
CA ASN A 164 17.73 -6.23 0.07
C ASN A 164 17.10 -5.56 1.30
N ARG A 165 17.54 -4.34 1.64
CA ARG A 165 17.07 -3.63 2.83
C ARG A 165 15.83 -2.79 2.46
N ASP A 166 14.72 -3.00 3.18
CA ASP A 166 13.56 -2.12 3.14
C ASP A 166 13.94 -0.75 3.72
N THR A 167 13.69 0.31 2.97
CA THR A 167 13.99 1.68 3.39
C THR A 167 12.89 2.30 4.25
N TYR A 168 11.76 1.66 4.37
CA TYR A 168 10.51 2.22 4.92
C TYR A 168 9.96 3.39 4.10
N LEU A 169 10.57 3.74 2.97
CA LEU A 169 10.00 4.69 2.01
C LEU A 169 9.01 3.97 1.09
N ARG A 170 7.95 4.66 0.73
CA ARG A 170 6.88 4.16 -0.13
C ARG A 170 6.44 5.22 -1.14
N ILE A 171 5.99 4.76 -2.30
CA ILE A 171 5.07 5.53 -3.15
C ILE A 171 3.70 4.92 -2.91
N HIS A 172 2.72 5.71 -2.45
CA HIS A 172 1.46 5.16 -1.98
C HIS A 172 0.29 6.12 -2.17
N GLY A 173 -0.93 5.60 -2.18
CA GLY A 173 -2.15 6.39 -2.12
C GLY A 173 -2.29 7.17 -0.82
N SER A 174 -3.19 8.11 -0.77
CA SER A 174 -3.45 8.89 0.45
C SER A 174 -4.94 9.17 0.61
N PRO A 175 -5.51 8.99 1.80
CA PRO A 175 -6.88 9.43 2.10
C PRO A 175 -7.02 10.95 2.15
N ASN A 176 -5.93 11.69 2.04
CA ASN A 176 -5.92 13.16 2.03
C ASN A 176 -5.45 13.69 0.66
N PRO A 177 -6.34 13.81 -0.33
CA PRO A 177 -6.01 14.31 -1.65
C PRO A 177 -5.57 15.79 -1.63
N GLN A 178 -6.00 16.58 -0.64
CA GLN A 178 -5.61 17.98 -0.49
C GLN A 178 -4.11 18.16 -0.20
N SER A 179 -3.42 17.10 0.23
CA SER A 179 -1.97 17.13 0.42
C SER A 179 -1.17 17.14 -0.89
N ILE A 180 -1.79 16.75 -2.01
CA ILE A 180 -1.13 16.67 -3.32
C ILE A 180 -0.65 18.04 -3.79
N GLY A 181 0.59 18.10 -4.25
CA GLY A 181 1.28 19.34 -4.59
C GLY A 181 1.98 20.00 -3.40
N GLY A 182 1.87 19.42 -2.21
CA GLY A 182 2.46 19.93 -0.97
C GLY A 182 3.68 19.15 -0.45
N ARG A 183 4.18 19.60 0.71
CA ARG A 183 5.16 18.91 1.54
C ARG A 183 4.45 18.44 2.82
N ALA A 184 3.98 17.18 2.83
CA ALA A 184 3.03 16.72 3.84
C ALA A 184 3.38 15.37 4.47
N SER A 185 4.26 14.58 3.86
CA SER A 185 4.58 13.24 4.36
C SER A 185 5.76 13.24 5.34
N SER A 186 5.99 12.09 5.96
CA SER A 186 7.12 11.84 6.86
C SER A 186 8.26 11.03 6.21
N GLY A 187 8.41 11.16 4.86
CA GLY A 187 9.43 10.50 4.06
C GLY A 187 8.89 10.01 2.70
N CYS A 188 7.70 9.47 2.68
CA CYS A 188 7.09 8.83 1.51
C CYS A 188 6.61 9.82 0.43
N VAL A 189 6.33 9.30 -0.76
CA VAL A 189 5.68 10.01 -1.87
C VAL A 189 4.20 9.62 -1.88
N ARG A 190 3.31 10.61 -1.70
CA ARG A 190 1.86 10.40 -1.69
C ARG A 190 1.25 10.69 -3.05
N MET A 191 0.33 9.84 -3.47
CA MET A 191 -0.49 9.98 -4.67
C MET A 191 -1.97 10.04 -4.31
N ILE A 192 -2.82 10.46 -5.24
CA ILE A 192 -4.27 10.26 -5.15
C ILE A 192 -4.56 8.74 -5.12
N MET A 193 -5.61 8.35 -4.41
CA MET A 193 -6.13 6.97 -4.45
C MET A 193 -6.99 6.76 -5.67
#